data_dfb525f18d5723de2d7052a4f62f5ed9
#
_entry.id   dfb525f18d5723de2d7052a4f62f5ed9
#
_cell.length_a   1.000
_cell.length_b   1.000
_cell.length_c   1.000
_cell.angle_alpha   90.00
_cell.angle_beta   90.00
_cell.angle_gamma   90.00
#
_symmetry.space_group_name_H-M   'P 1'
#
loop_
_entity.id
_entity.type
_entity.pdbx_description
1 polymer ?
#
loop_
_entity_poly.entity_id
_entity_poly.type
_entity_poly.pdbx_seq_one_letter_code
_entity_poly.pdbx_strand_id
1 'polypeptide(L)'
;MYCTRKVNDDYTWVGADGRRLAMFEGVFDVPNGISFNSYLLRDEKTVLFDTTDAAVRRTFRENLLHALEGRPLDCVVVHHMEPDHTAELEELVLRFPEVQIYCSAMAKTMMTQFFGPGFQERIHVVKEGDTLCTGRHTLRFIAAPMVHWPEVLMTYDETDRLLLTADAFGCFGALNGRLFADEVDFDRDYLDEARRYYTNIVGKYGSQVQAVLKKAAELDIAMLLPLHGFVWRKELGYLLHKYDLWSRYEPEERGVLIAYASVYGNTENAANILACRLSERGVRVQMFDTSVTPTSYILSAAFRYSHLVFAATTYNAGVFITMEELLHDIAAHNLQNRRVVLLAVSYTHLTLPTILLV
;
A
#
# COMPACT_ATOMS: atom_id res chain seq x y z
N MET A 1 27.04 8.05 -5.70
CA MET A 1 26.06 9.08 -6.19
C MET A 1 24.80 8.90 -5.38
N TYR A 2 24.14 9.98 -4.99
CA TYR A 2 23.00 9.97 -4.08
C TYR A 2 21.85 10.83 -4.63
N CYS A 3 20.63 10.57 -4.15
CA CYS A 3 19.40 11.29 -4.54
C CYS A 3 18.48 11.48 -3.33
N THR A 4 19.02 11.97 -2.23
CA THR A 4 18.26 12.25 -1.00
C THR A 4 17.38 13.49 -1.12
N ARG A 5 16.27 13.54 -0.36
CA ARG A 5 15.39 14.69 -0.26
C ARG A 5 15.12 15.03 1.22
N LYS A 6 15.19 16.29 1.58
CA LYS A 6 14.78 16.74 2.92
C LYS A 6 13.26 16.68 3.05
N VAL A 7 12.80 16.07 4.15
CA VAL A 7 11.41 16.14 4.60
C VAL A 7 11.20 17.45 5.38
N ASN A 8 12.11 17.72 6.32
CA ASN A 8 12.23 18.98 7.06
C ASN A 8 13.72 19.18 7.45
N ASP A 9 14.01 19.97 8.48
CA ASP A 9 15.40 20.25 8.87
C ASP A 9 16.11 19.01 9.44
N ASP A 10 15.41 18.13 10.15
CA ASP A 10 15.98 16.99 10.85
C ASP A 10 15.73 15.66 10.11
N TYR A 11 14.65 15.56 9.35
CA TYR A 11 14.30 14.34 8.60
C TYR A 11 14.73 14.42 7.14
N THR A 12 15.40 13.36 6.68
CA THR A 12 15.81 13.20 5.28
C THR A 12 15.26 11.88 4.73
N TRP A 13 14.60 11.92 3.58
CA TRP A 13 14.26 10.73 2.79
C TRP A 13 15.54 10.16 2.18
N VAL A 14 15.79 8.89 2.45
CA VAL A 14 16.97 8.13 1.97
C VAL A 14 16.58 6.89 1.16
N GLY A 15 15.31 6.74 0.85
CA GLY A 15 14.77 5.66 0.06
C GLY A 15 15.24 5.63 -1.39
N ALA A 16 14.58 4.82 -2.22
CA ALA A 16 14.89 4.72 -3.65
C ALA A 16 13.67 4.31 -4.48
N ASP A 17 13.69 4.64 -5.78
CA ASP A 17 12.67 4.22 -6.74
C ASP A 17 13.07 2.92 -7.45
N GLY A 18 12.21 1.91 -7.42
CA GLY A 18 12.30 0.67 -8.17
C GLY A 18 11.61 0.78 -9.54
N ARG A 19 12.34 1.22 -10.58
CA ARG A 19 11.76 1.40 -11.94
C ARG A 19 11.92 0.18 -12.86
N ARG A 20 12.70 -0.81 -12.44
CA ARG A 20 12.97 -2.02 -13.23
C ARG A 20 12.26 -3.25 -12.70
N LEU A 21 11.51 -3.09 -11.65
CA LEU A 21 10.70 -4.15 -11.09
C LEU A 21 9.48 -4.34 -12.00
N ALA A 22 9.36 -5.52 -12.59
CA ALA A 22 8.23 -5.83 -13.46
C ALA A 22 6.95 -6.05 -12.66
N MET A 23 7.09 -6.67 -11.48
CA MET A 23 5.98 -6.97 -10.58
C MET A 23 6.38 -6.71 -9.14
N PHE A 24 5.52 -6.05 -8.38
CA PHE A 24 5.62 -5.91 -6.93
C PHE A 24 4.98 -7.14 -6.26
N GLU A 25 5.61 -7.68 -5.23
CA GLU A 25 5.21 -8.94 -4.54
C GLU A 25 5.02 -10.15 -5.47
N GLY A 26 5.51 -10.08 -6.72
CA GLY A 26 5.30 -11.13 -7.71
C GLY A 26 3.87 -11.24 -8.23
N VAL A 27 2.98 -10.32 -7.87
CA VAL A 27 1.53 -10.33 -8.19
C VAL A 27 1.09 -9.06 -8.90
N PHE A 28 1.57 -7.89 -8.47
CA PHE A 28 1.09 -6.59 -8.96
C PHE A 28 2.07 -6.01 -9.97
N ASP A 29 1.63 -5.83 -11.21
CA ASP A 29 2.42 -5.11 -12.20
C ASP A 29 2.57 -3.63 -11.81
N VAL A 30 3.78 -3.12 -11.95
CA VAL A 30 4.13 -1.73 -11.60
C VAL A 30 4.81 -1.04 -12.78
N PRO A 31 4.06 -0.76 -13.87
CA PRO A 31 4.62 -0.19 -15.10
C PRO A 31 5.28 1.17 -14.88
N ASN A 32 4.83 1.92 -13.89
CA ASN A 32 5.39 3.22 -13.48
C ASN A 32 6.40 3.09 -12.33
N GLY A 33 6.83 1.86 -11.99
CA GLY A 33 7.70 1.58 -10.85
C GLY A 33 6.98 1.68 -9.52
N ILE A 34 7.78 1.67 -8.45
CA ILE A 34 7.35 1.85 -7.06
C ILE A 34 8.46 2.54 -6.28
N SER A 35 8.12 3.37 -5.30
CA SER A 35 9.11 3.91 -4.36
C SER A 35 9.21 3.02 -3.14
N PHE A 36 10.41 2.82 -2.63
CA PHE A 36 10.71 2.21 -1.35
C PHE A 36 11.24 3.32 -0.45
N ASN A 37 10.40 3.80 0.45
CA ASN A 37 10.74 4.93 1.30
C ASN A 37 11.43 4.45 2.57
N SER A 38 12.46 5.17 2.95
CA SER A 38 13.14 5.07 4.22
C SER A 38 13.51 6.48 4.64
N TYR A 39 13.48 6.76 5.93
CA TYR A 39 13.69 8.10 6.47
C TYR A 39 14.79 8.08 7.53
N LEU A 40 15.64 9.09 7.51
CA LEU A 40 16.69 9.28 8.50
C LEU A 40 16.38 10.53 9.32
N LEU A 41 16.23 10.35 10.64
CA LEU A 41 16.22 11.44 11.62
C LEU A 41 17.63 11.70 12.12
N ARG A 42 18.09 12.95 12.06
CA ARG A 42 19.34 13.41 12.64
C ARG A 42 19.05 14.32 13.82
N ASP A 43 19.20 13.77 15.01
CA ASP A 43 19.08 14.46 16.29
C ASP A 43 20.36 14.19 17.11
N GLU A 44 20.34 14.22 18.43
CA GLU A 44 21.47 13.73 19.25
C GLU A 44 21.78 12.28 18.88
N LYS A 45 20.75 11.42 18.79
CA LYS A 45 20.81 10.09 18.15
C LYS A 45 20.39 10.18 16.70
N THR A 46 21.02 9.36 15.88
CA THR A 46 20.65 9.19 14.48
C THR A 46 19.76 7.94 14.34
N VAL A 47 18.54 8.11 13.84
CA VAL A 47 17.54 7.03 13.73
C VAL A 47 17.14 6.83 12.28
N LEU A 48 17.26 5.60 11.81
CA LEU A 48 16.73 5.16 10.51
C LEU A 48 15.36 4.51 10.72
N PHE A 49 14.42 4.82 9.87
CA PHE A 49 13.09 4.19 9.84
C PHE A 49 12.97 3.31 8.60
N ASP A 50 12.91 1.99 8.85
CA ASP A 50 12.90 0.91 7.88
C ASP A 50 14.09 0.93 6.89
N THR A 51 14.17 -0.07 6.05
CA THR A 51 15.14 -0.14 4.96
C THR A 51 14.43 -0.15 3.61
N THR A 52 14.97 -0.80 2.60
CA THR A 52 14.37 -0.88 1.27
C THR A 52 14.51 -2.28 0.67
N ASP A 53 13.81 -2.52 -0.44
CA ASP A 53 13.96 -3.73 -1.24
C ASP A 53 15.38 -3.95 -1.74
N ALA A 54 15.75 -5.21 -1.85
CA ALA A 54 17.07 -5.64 -2.36
C ALA A 54 17.37 -5.14 -3.78
N ALA A 55 16.35 -4.91 -4.61
CA ALA A 55 16.50 -4.41 -5.97
C ALA A 55 17.08 -2.99 -6.03
N VAL A 56 16.86 -2.19 -5.00
CA VAL A 56 17.33 -0.79 -4.92
C VAL A 56 18.41 -0.56 -3.88
N ARG A 57 18.95 -1.62 -3.26
CA ARG A 57 19.91 -1.59 -2.15
C ARG A 57 21.10 -0.65 -2.37
N ARG A 58 21.62 -0.60 -3.58
CA ARG A 58 22.78 0.24 -3.89
C ARG A 58 22.47 1.72 -3.72
N THR A 59 21.35 2.17 -4.29
CA THR A 59 20.92 3.56 -4.19
C THR A 59 20.60 3.93 -2.75
N PHE A 60 19.88 3.07 -2.04
CA PHE A 60 19.59 3.25 -0.61
C PHE A 60 20.85 3.42 0.23
N ARG A 61 21.84 2.52 0.07
CA ARG A 61 23.11 2.59 0.81
C ARG A 61 23.88 3.89 0.52
N GLU A 62 23.96 4.29 -0.75
CA GLU A 62 24.60 5.55 -1.15
C GLU A 62 23.86 6.76 -0.56
N ASN A 63 22.54 6.74 -0.52
CA ASN A 63 21.70 7.77 0.08
C ASN A 63 21.90 7.85 1.60
N LEU A 64 21.81 6.72 2.29
CA LEU A 64 21.98 6.64 3.75
C LEU A 64 23.34 7.15 4.17
N LEU A 65 24.43 6.66 3.53
CA LEU A 65 25.79 7.08 3.87
C LEU A 65 26.00 8.59 3.63
N HIS A 66 25.41 9.12 2.56
CA HIS A 66 25.45 10.56 2.33
C HIS A 66 24.71 11.35 3.41
N ALA A 67 23.51 10.92 3.76
CA ALA A 67 22.67 11.62 4.75
C ALA A 67 23.22 11.50 6.18
N LEU A 68 23.97 10.44 6.50
CA LEU A 68 24.67 10.31 7.79
C LEU A 68 25.80 11.33 7.97
N GLU A 69 26.42 11.82 6.89
CA GLU A 69 27.53 12.80 6.96
C GLU A 69 28.64 12.36 7.92
N GLY A 70 28.92 11.05 7.98
CA GLY A 70 29.95 10.47 8.86
C GLY A 70 29.51 10.23 10.30
N ARG A 71 28.29 10.55 10.67
CA ARG A 71 27.73 10.22 12.01
C ARG A 71 27.50 8.69 12.12
N PRO A 72 27.53 8.12 13.35
CA PRO A 72 27.09 6.76 13.57
C PRO A 72 25.59 6.62 13.28
N LEU A 73 25.14 5.42 12.97
CA LEU A 73 23.74 5.05 13.00
C LEU A 73 23.45 4.43 14.36
N ASP A 74 22.71 5.15 15.21
CA ASP A 74 22.45 4.72 16.59
C ASP A 74 21.28 3.73 16.67
N CYS A 75 20.21 3.98 15.89
CA CYS A 75 18.98 3.19 15.96
C CYS A 75 18.42 2.91 14.57
N VAL A 76 17.78 1.75 14.45
CA VAL A 76 16.85 1.43 13.36
C VAL A 76 15.49 1.12 13.98
N VAL A 77 14.46 1.79 13.56
CA VAL A 77 13.06 1.43 13.86
C VAL A 77 12.55 0.59 12.70
N VAL A 78 12.05 -0.60 12.99
CA VAL A 78 11.43 -1.49 12.00
C VAL A 78 9.93 -1.49 12.24
N HIS A 79 9.21 -0.84 11.34
CA HIS A 79 7.75 -0.75 11.39
C HIS A 79 7.09 -2.00 10.82
N HIS A 80 7.70 -2.57 9.77
CA HIS A 80 7.13 -3.68 9.00
C HIS A 80 8.21 -4.66 8.58
N MET A 81 7.90 -5.96 8.65
CA MET A 81 8.88 -7.03 8.43
C MET A 81 8.88 -7.57 6.99
N GLU A 82 8.09 -7.01 6.10
CA GLU A 82 8.12 -7.40 4.70
C GLU A 82 9.52 -7.17 4.10
N PRO A 83 10.02 -8.09 3.24
CA PRO A 83 11.39 -8.01 2.73
C PRO A 83 11.74 -6.72 2.00
N ASP A 84 10.79 -6.05 1.39
CA ASP A 84 11.01 -4.76 0.73
C ASP A 84 11.24 -3.57 1.69
N HIS A 85 11.08 -3.80 3.00
CA HIS A 85 11.42 -2.86 4.08
C HIS A 85 12.55 -3.36 4.97
N THR A 86 12.96 -4.64 4.84
CA THR A 86 13.94 -5.25 5.75
C THR A 86 15.12 -5.92 5.06
N ALA A 87 15.15 -5.98 3.71
CA ALA A 87 16.21 -6.70 2.98
C ALA A 87 17.63 -6.18 3.27
N GLU A 88 17.78 -4.95 3.74
CA GLU A 88 19.07 -4.36 4.07
C GLU A 88 19.42 -4.39 5.56
N LEU A 89 18.56 -4.94 6.41
CA LEU A 89 18.72 -4.89 7.87
C LEU A 89 19.99 -5.65 8.33
N GLU A 90 20.24 -6.84 7.79
CA GLU A 90 21.41 -7.64 8.14
C GLU A 90 22.73 -6.90 7.78
N GLU A 91 22.78 -6.31 6.60
CA GLU A 91 23.94 -5.52 6.16
C GLU A 91 24.15 -4.27 7.04
N LEU A 92 23.06 -3.61 7.46
CA LEU A 92 23.17 -2.47 8.37
C LEU A 92 23.75 -2.87 9.72
N VAL A 93 23.31 -4.01 10.26
CA VAL A 93 23.82 -4.54 11.53
C VAL A 93 25.31 -4.92 11.44
N LEU A 94 25.74 -5.44 10.30
CA LEU A 94 27.16 -5.75 10.06
C LEU A 94 28.00 -4.47 9.93
N ARG A 95 27.46 -3.46 9.24
CA ARG A 95 28.16 -2.20 8.97
C ARG A 95 28.21 -1.26 10.16
N PHE A 96 27.16 -1.26 10.99
CA PHE A 96 27.03 -0.46 12.20
C PHE A 96 26.89 -1.38 13.43
N PRO A 97 28.01 -1.89 13.97
CA PRO A 97 27.99 -2.92 14.99
C PRO A 97 27.29 -2.52 16.29
N GLU A 98 27.18 -1.22 16.57
CA GLU A 98 26.55 -0.69 17.79
C GLU A 98 25.08 -0.33 17.61
N VAL A 99 24.53 -0.46 16.38
CA VAL A 99 23.14 -0.07 16.08
C VAL A 99 22.14 -0.85 16.90
N GLN A 100 21.16 -0.17 17.48
CA GLN A 100 20.06 -0.76 18.24
C GLN A 100 18.79 -0.81 17.37
N ILE A 101 18.03 -1.90 17.45
CA ILE A 101 16.83 -2.14 16.65
C ILE A 101 15.60 -2.03 17.55
N TYR A 102 14.63 -1.21 17.14
CA TYR A 102 13.35 -1.05 17.84
C TYR A 102 12.24 -1.62 16.97
N CYS A 103 11.47 -2.56 17.48
CA CYS A 103 10.39 -3.21 16.74
C CYS A 103 9.35 -3.85 17.67
N SER A 104 8.23 -4.33 17.13
CA SER A 104 7.26 -5.10 17.89
C SER A 104 7.80 -6.49 18.33
N ALA A 105 7.16 -7.10 19.33
CA ALA A 105 7.53 -8.44 19.76
C ALA A 105 7.39 -9.49 18.65
N MET A 106 6.38 -9.34 17.78
CA MET A 106 6.17 -10.24 16.66
C MET A 106 7.22 -10.00 15.57
N ALA A 107 7.57 -8.75 15.26
CA ALA A 107 8.66 -8.42 14.34
C ALA A 107 10.00 -9.02 14.80
N LYS A 108 10.31 -8.99 16.10
CA LYS A 108 11.49 -9.70 16.66
C LYS A 108 11.49 -11.19 16.34
N THR A 109 10.33 -11.85 16.46
CA THR A 109 10.19 -13.27 16.11
C THR A 109 10.41 -13.50 14.62
N MET A 110 9.83 -12.66 13.76
CA MET A 110 10.00 -12.74 12.30
C MET A 110 11.44 -12.45 11.87
N MET A 111 12.12 -11.49 12.49
CA MET A 111 13.56 -11.24 12.28
C MET A 111 14.40 -12.49 12.55
N THR A 112 14.09 -13.23 13.64
CA THR A 112 14.79 -14.47 13.94
C THR A 112 14.57 -15.54 12.88
N GLN A 113 13.36 -15.60 12.31
CA GLN A 113 13.03 -16.53 11.24
C GLN A 113 13.72 -16.16 9.92
N PHE A 114 13.83 -14.88 9.60
CA PHE A 114 14.41 -14.41 8.34
C PHE A 114 15.94 -14.37 8.37
N PHE A 115 16.54 -13.92 9.47
CA PHE A 115 17.96 -13.60 9.55
C PHE A 115 18.72 -14.48 10.58
N GLY A 116 18.01 -15.38 11.27
CA GLY A 116 18.61 -16.15 12.36
C GLY A 116 18.84 -15.34 13.65
N PRO A 117 19.50 -15.91 14.66
CA PRO A 117 19.65 -15.30 15.99
C PRO A 117 20.78 -14.25 16.11
N GLY A 118 21.47 -13.91 15.02
CA GLY A 118 22.77 -13.23 15.04
C GLY A 118 22.79 -11.82 15.68
N PHE A 119 21.64 -11.16 15.84
CA PHE A 119 21.58 -9.80 16.41
C PHE A 119 20.44 -9.58 17.42
N GLN A 120 19.98 -10.68 18.02
CA GLN A 120 18.89 -10.66 19.00
C GLN A 120 19.15 -9.74 20.21
N GLU A 121 20.40 -9.61 20.64
CA GLU A 121 20.79 -8.79 21.79
C GLU A 121 20.64 -7.29 21.55
N ARG A 122 20.54 -6.87 20.27
CA ARG A 122 20.37 -5.46 19.86
C ARG A 122 18.91 -5.07 19.69
N ILE A 123 17.97 -6.02 19.83
CA ILE A 123 16.56 -5.79 19.59
C ILE A 123 15.86 -5.37 20.87
N HIS A 124 15.36 -4.13 20.84
CA HIS A 124 14.48 -3.57 21.84
C HIS A 124 13.03 -3.73 21.41
N VAL A 125 12.29 -4.54 22.16
CA VAL A 125 10.86 -4.74 21.90
C VAL A 125 10.08 -3.56 22.46
N VAL A 126 9.29 -2.92 21.60
CA VAL A 126 8.39 -1.81 21.93
C VAL A 126 6.93 -2.20 21.68
N LYS A 127 6.02 -1.49 22.34
CA LYS A 127 4.57 -1.69 22.25
C LYS A 127 3.85 -0.35 22.16
N GLU A 128 2.54 -0.41 21.98
CA GLU A 128 1.64 0.75 22.01
C GLU A 128 1.96 1.69 23.18
N GLY A 129 2.23 2.95 22.88
CA GLY A 129 2.47 4.00 23.87
C GLY A 129 3.89 4.09 24.42
N ASP A 130 4.77 3.13 24.13
CA ASP A 130 6.19 3.26 24.48
C ASP A 130 6.82 4.42 23.71
N THR A 131 7.87 5.03 24.27
CA THR A 131 8.55 6.17 23.65
C THR A 131 10.06 5.95 23.53
N LEU A 132 10.67 6.55 22.53
CA LEU A 132 12.11 6.65 22.34
C LEU A 132 12.51 8.14 22.25
N CYS A 133 13.27 8.61 23.24
CA CYS A 133 13.87 9.95 23.18
C CYS A 133 15.19 9.87 22.41
N THR A 134 15.35 10.75 21.42
CA THR A 134 16.53 10.81 20.55
C THR A 134 17.38 12.06 20.79
N GLY A 135 16.94 12.92 21.70
CA GLY A 135 17.48 14.23 22.03
C GLY A 135 16.36 15.26 22.08
N ARG A 136 16.21 16.03 21.01
CA ARG A 136 15.09 16.97 20.84
C ARG A 136 13.76 16.24 20.55
N HIS A 137 13.81 15.13 19.83
CA HIS A 137 12.62 14.40 19.40
C HIS A 137 12.20 13.33 20.39
N THR A 138 10.88 13.16 20.51
CA THR A 138 10.24 12.07 21.24
C THR A 138 9.37 11.26 20.28
N LEU A 139 9.78 10.02 20.04
CA LEU A 139 9.14 9.09 19.14
C LEU A 139 8.22 8.17 19.92
N ARG A 140 6.90 8.24 19.71
CA ARG A 140 5.91 7.38 20.33
C ARG A 140 5.47 6.28 19.37
N PHE A 141 5.48 5.03 19.83
CA PHE A 141 5.09 3.87 19.04
C PHE A 141 3.58 3.62 19.11
N ILE A 142 2.98 3.30 17.97
CA ILE A 142 1.55 3.06 17.79
C ILE A 142 1.39 1.71 17.10
N ALA A 143 0.71 0.77 17.73
CA ALA A 143 0.44 -0.52 17.10
C ALA A 143 -0.65 -0.39 16.01
N ALA A 144 -0.36 -0.96 14.84
CA ALA A 144 -1.25 -1.00 13.69
C ALA A 144 -1.41 -2.44 13.14
N PRO A 145 -1.76 -3.43 14.00
CA PRO A 145 -1.79 -4.83 13.59
C PRO A 145 -2.75 -5.05 12.43
N MET A 146 -2.33 -5.88 11.46
CA MET A 146 -3.04 -6.18 10.22
C MET A 146 -3.25 -4.98 9.29
N VAL A 147 -2.42 -3.93 9.42
CA VAL A 147 -2.35 -2.86 8.43
C VAL A 147 -0.94 -2.82 7.81
N HIS A 148 -0.47 -3.84 6.97
CA HIS A 148 -1.38 -4.97 6.60
C HIS A 148 -0.94 -6.31 7.21
N TRP A 149 0.19 -6.42 7.90
CA TRP A 149 0.67 -7.59 8.62
C TRP A 149 0.48 -7.46 10.14
N PRO A 150 0.53 -8.59 10.89
CA PRO A 150 0.16 -8.58 12.32
C PRO A 150 1.15 -7.84 13.22
N GLU A 151 2.41 -7.68 12.80
CA GLU A 151 3.49 -7.08 13.59
C GLU A 151 3.61 -5.57 13.42
N VAL A 152 2.85 -4.97 12.50
CA VAL A 152 3.03 -3.57 12.06
C VAL A 152 2.93 -2.58 13.22
N LEU A 153 3.92 -1.69 13.27
CA LEU A 153 3.97 -0.49 14.09
C LEU A 153 3.95 0.76 13.22
N MET A 154 3.55 1.85 13.80
CA MET A 154 3.75 3.21 13.32
C MET A 154 4.53 4.00 14.36
N THR A 155 5.17 5.09 13.97
CA THR A 155 5.85 6.00 14.90
C THR A 155 5.31 7.40 14.74
N TYR A 156 4.86 8.00 15.84
CA TYR A 156 4.49 9.41 15.91
C TYR A 156 5.61 10.21 16.59
N ASP A 157 6.19 11.13 15.86
CA ASP A 157 7.12 12.13 16.42
C ASP A 157 6.31 13.27 17.04
N GLU A 158 6.29 13.32 18.36
CA GLU A 158 5.55 14.31 19.13
C GLU A 158 6.11 15.74 18.95
N THR A 159 7.38 15.86 18.56
CA THR A 159 8.07 17.14 18.41
C THR A 159 7.70 17.84 17.11
N ASP A 160 7.82 17.15 15.99
CA ASP A 160 7.53 17.71 14.68
C ASP A 160 6.14 17.29 14.14
N ARG A 161 5.40 16.50 14.92
CA ARG A 161 4.04 16.01 14.61
C ARG A 161 3.98 15.22 13.31
N LEU A 162 5.00 14.36 13.10
CA LEU A 162 5.10 13.49 11.94
C LEU A 162 4.59 12.09 12.29
N LEU A 163 3.79 11.49 11.43
CA LEU A 163 3.40 10.09 11.55
C LEU A 163 4.05 9.27 10.44
N LEU A 164 4.98 8.39 10.83
CA LEU A 164 5.53 7.35 9.97
C LEU A 164 4.56 6.17 10.00
N THR A 165 3.99 5.82 8.84
CA THR A 165 2.73 5.08 8.76
C THR A 165 2.88 3.63 8.32
N ALA A 166 4.12 3.12 8.22
CA ALA A 166 4.38 1.87 7.51
C ALA A 166 3.73 1.92 6.12
N ASP A 167 3.08 0.86 5.69
CA ASP A 167 2.44 0.77 4.36
C ASP A 167 1.11 1.51 4.25
N ALA A 168 0.52 1.92 5.38
CA ALA A 168 -0.68 2.74 5.30
C ALA A 168 -0.40 4.05 4.55
N PHE A 169 -1.35 4.46 3.74
CA PHE A 169 -1.28 5.66 2.90
C PHE A 169 -0.29 5.56 1.73
N GLY A 170 0.15 4.34 1.40
CA GLY A 170 1.02 4.05 0.27
C GLY A 170 0.38 4.26 -1.09
N CYS A 171 1.23 4.29 -2.12
CA CYS A 171 0.83 4.46 -3.51
C CYS A 171 1.82 3.74 -4.42
N PHE A 172 1.34 3.05 -5.45
CA PHE A 172 2.20 2.58 -6.54
C PHE A 172 2.71 3.77 -7.36
N GLY A 173 3.83 3.57 -8.00
CA GLY A 173 4.52 4.55 -8.83
C GLY A 173 5.80 5.09 -8.21
N ALA A 174 6.77 5.35 -9.06
CA ALA A 174 8.03 6.00 -8.68
C ALA A 174 7.82 7.51 -8.47
N LEU A 175 8.56 8.11 -7.54
CA LEU A 175 8.38 9.51 -7.13
C LEU A 175 8.83 10.54 -8.19
N ASN A 176 9.62 10.13 -9.16
CA ASN A 176 10.10 11.03 -10.23
C ASN A 176 10.83 12.29 -9.71
N GLY A 177 11.55 12.14 -8.58
CA GLY A 177 12.28 13.22 -7.93
C GLY A 177 11.40 14.16 -7.09
N ARG A 178 10.09 13.95 -7.02
CA ARG A 178 9.14 14.70 -6.17
C ARG A 178 8.79 13.87 -4.96
N LEU A 179 8.95 14.42 -3.78
CA LEU A 179 8.72 13.70 -2.54
C LEU A 179 7.32 13.95 -1.98
N PHE A 180 6.77 15.14 -2.19
CA PHE A 180 5.52 15.53 -1.54
C PHE A 180 4.34 15.44 -2.50
N ALA A 181 3.18 15.03 -1.99
CA ALA A 181 1.95 14.93 -2.77
C ALA A 181 1.50 16.29 -3.37
N ASP A 182 1.83 17.41 -2.69
CA ASP A 182 1.53 18.76 -3.18
C ASP A 182 2.50 19.27 -4.28
N GLU A 183 3.48 18.47 -4.68
CA GLU A 183 4.36 18.74 -5.83
C GLU A 183 3.85 18.15 -7.15
N VAL A 184 2.72 17.42 -7.12
CA VAL A 184 2.12 16.73 -8.28
C VAL A 184 0.63 17.02 -8.38
N ASP A 185 0.03 16.74 -9.53
CA ASP A 185 -1.43 16.64 -9.67
C ASP A 185 -1.86 15.24 -9.25
N PHE A 186 -2.05 15.06 -7.91
CA PHE A 186 -2.26 13.75 -7.34
C PHE A 186 -3.54 13.09 -7.85
N ASP A 187 -4.62 13.84 -8.02
CA ASP A 187 -5.90 13.30 -8.48
C ASP A 187 -5.81 12.75 -9.89
N ARG A 188 -5.13 13.47 -10.78
CA ARG A 188 -4.99 13.06 -12.16
C ARG A 188 -4.01 11.91 -12.34
N ASP A 189 -2.85 11.98 -11.66
CA ASP A 189 -1.69 11.15 -11.99
C ASP A 189 -1.53 9.94 -11.03
N TYR A 190 -2.05 10.02 -9.80
CA TYR A 190 -1.72 9.05 -8.75
C TYR A 190 -2.90 8.51 -7.93
N LEU A 191 -4.08 9.15 -7.95
CA LEU A 191 -5.23 8.69 -7.13
C LEU A 191 -5.64 7.25 -7.48
N ASP A 192 -5.65 6.89 -8.76
CA ASP A 192 -5.99 5.54 -9.20
C ASP A 192 -4.93 4.51 -8.73
N GLU A 193 -3.65 4.89 -8.71
CA GLU A 193 -2.56 4.06 -8.19
C GLU A 193 -2.58 3.96 -6.65
N ALA A 194 -2.94 5.02 -5.94
CA ALA A 194 -3.13 4.99 -4.48
C ALA A 194 -4.31 4.11 -4.09
N ARG A 195 -5.44 4.20 -4.83
CA ARG A 195 -6.58 3.29 -4.64
C ARG A 195 -6.18 1.85 -4.96
N ARG A 196 -5.44 1.62 -6.05
CA ARG A 196 -4.97 0.28 -6.44
C ARG A 196 -4.03 -0.30 -5.39
N TYR A 197 -3.14 0.50 -4.83
CA TYR A 197 -2.29 0.11 -3.70
C TYR A 197 -3.15 -0.27 -2.48
N TYR A 198 -4.03 0.65 -2.02
CA TYR A 198 -4.90 0.38 -0.88
C TYR A 198 -5.69 -0.91 -1.05
N THR A 199 -6.39 -1.06 -2.18
CA THR A 199 -7.34 -2.17 -2.38
C THR A 199 -6.65 -3.52 -2.42
N ASN A 200 -5.45 -3.60 -2.99
CA ASN A 200 -4.72 -4.84 -3.15
C ASN A 200 -3.86 -5.21 -1.92
N ILE A 201 -3.30 -4.22 -1.23
CA ILE A 201 -2.40 -4.46 -0.08
C ILE A 201 -3.17 -4.45 1.24
N VAL A 202 -4.04 -3.48 1.46
CA VAL A 202 -4.70 -3.23 2.75
C VAL A 202 -6.20 -3.55 2.72
N GLY A 203 -6.82 -3.63 1.54
CA GLY A 203 -8.27 -3.64 1.34
C GLY A 203 -9.06 -4.67 2.11
N LYS A 204 -8.48 -5.84 2.39
CA LYS A 204 -9.11 -6.88 3.22
C LYS A 204 -9.36 -6.44 4.66
N TYR A 205 -8.54 -5.54 5.19
CA TYR A 205 -8.44 -5.22 6.61
C TYR A 205 -9.13 -3.91 6.98
N GLY A 206 -10.27 -3.61 6.36
CA GLY A 206 -11.01 -2.35 6.55
C GLY A 206 -11.29 -2.00 8.01
N SER A 207 -11.68 -2.97 8.86
CA SER A 207 -11.94 -2.75 10.28
C SER A 207 -10.67 -2.36 11.07
N GLN A 208 -9.52 -2.92 10.72
CA GLN A 208 -8.24 -2.59 11.32
C GLN A 208 -7.78 -1.19 10.88
N VAL A 209 -7.99 -0.84 9.62
CA VAL A 209 -7.73 0.52 9.12
C VAL A 209 -8.60 1.54 9.86
N GLN A 210 -9.90 1.25 10.08
CA GLN A 210 -10.78 2.11 10.87
C GLN A 210 -10.27 2.31 12.31
N ALA A 211 -9.71 1.27 12.93
CA ALA A 211 -9.10 1.39 14.25
C ALA A 211 -7.85 2.29 14.24
N VAL A 212 -7.02 2.20 13.20
CA VAL A 212 -5.85 3.08 13.01
C VAL A 212 -6.28 4.51 12.74
N LEU A 213 -7.27 4.75 11.87
CA LEU A 213 -7.80 6.09 11.61
C LEU A 213 -8.34 6.75 12.88
N LYS A 214 -9.01 5.97 13.75
CA LYS A 214 -9.48 6.46 15.05
C LYS A 214 -8.33 6.91 15.94
N LYS A 215 -7.24 6.14 16.02
CA LYS A 215 -6.03 6.53 16.77
C LYS A 215 -5.38 7.78 16.17
N ALA A 216 -5.26 7.83 14.84
CA ALA A 216 -4.70 8.99 14.15
C ALA A 216 -5.49 10.28 14.38
N ALA A 217 -6.82 10.17 14.51
CA ALA A 217 -7.69 11.32 14.81
C ALA A 217 -7.48 11.95 16.21
N GLU A 218 -6.83 11.22 17.12
CA GLU A 218 -6.45 11.72 18.45
C GLU A 218 -5.10 12.46 18.46
N LEU A 219 -4.39 12.49 17.31
CA LEU A 219 -3.07 13.09 17.15
C LEU A 219 -3.16 14.39 16.35
N ASP A 220 -2.29 15.34 16.68
CA ASP A 220 -2.08 16.55 15.88
C ASP A 220 -1.01 16.25 14.79
N ILE A 221 -1.43 15.71 13.67
CA ILE A 221 -0.53 15.25 12.59
C ILE A 221 -0.30 16.37 11.59
N ALA A 222 0.97 16.76 11.42
CA ALA A 222 1.40 17.73 10.41
C ALA A 222 1.79 17.06 9.08
N MET A 223 2.34 15.84 9.12
CA MET A 223 2.75 15.09 7.92
C MET A 223 2.52 13.60 8.11
N LEU A 224 2.25 12.90 6.99
CA LEU A 224 2.25 11.44 6.89
C LEU A 224 3.45 10.99 6.04
N LEU A 225 4.21 10.04 6.56
CA LEU A 225 5.42 9.49 5.92
C LEU A 225 5.24 7.99 5.67
N PRO A 226 4.65 7.60 4.53
CA PRO A 226 4.44 6.19 4.19
C PRO A 226 5.72 5.53 3.65
N LEU A 227 5.74 4.19 3.66
CA LEU A 227 6.87 3.41 3.11
C LEU A 227 6.84 3.30 1.58
N HIS A 228 5.69 3.64 0.94
CA HIS A 228 5.56 3.76 -0.51
C HIS A 228 4.80 5.03 -0.89
N GLY A 229 5.13 5.62 -2.05
CA GLY A 229 4.46 6.82 -2.55
C GLY A 229 4.90 8.10 -1.87
N PHE A 230 4.03 9.08 -1.83
CA PHE A 230 4.35 10.46 -1.47
C PHE A 230 4.21 10.74 0.04
N VAL A 231 5.06 11.63 0.54
CA VAL A 231 4.87 12.29 1.84
C VAL A 231 3.75 13.32 1.73
N TRP A 232 2.83 13.30 2.68
CA TRP A 232 1.72 14.24 2.75
C TRP A 232 1.98 15.29 3.83
N ARG A 233 2.02 16.56 3.45
CA ARG A 233 2.20 17.71 4.33
C ARG A 233 1.11 18.77 4.17
N LYS A 234 0.25 18.62 3.19
CA LYS A 234 -0.93 19.45 2.94
C LYS A 234 -2.11 18.54 2.61
N GLU A 235 -3.31 19.05 2.84
CA GLU A 235 -4.56 18.35 2.48
C GLU A 235 -4.66 16.91 3.02
N LEU A 236 -4.09 16.66 4.22
CA LEU A 236 -4.13 15.34 4.85
C LEU A 236 -5.56 14.82 4.95
N GLY A 237 -6.53 15.71 5.23
CA GLY A 237 -7.95 15.37 5.31
C GLY A 237 -8.51 14.75 4.04
N TYR A 238 -7.97 15.12 2.87
CA TYR A 238 -8.36 14.50 1.60
C TYR A 238 -7.99 13.00 1.55
N LEU A 239 -6.73 12.67 1.83
CA LEU A 239 -6.26 11.28 1.83
C LEU A 239 -6.92 10.45 2.94
N LEU A 240 -7.03 11.02 4.15
CA LEU A 240 -7.73 10.37 5.28
C LEU A 240 -9.19 10.08 4.94
N HIS A 241 -9.89 10.98 4.24
CA HIS A 241 -11.25 10.75 3.77
C HIS A 241 -11.32 9.59 2.75
N LYS A 242 -10.36 9.50 1.82
CA LYS A 242 -10.29 8.36 0.89
C LYS A 242 -10.11 7.04 1.63
N TYR A 243 -9.18 6.98 2.57
CA TYR A 243 -8.97 5.81 3.41
C TYR A 243 -10.19 5.44 4.25
N ASP A 244 -10.92 6.43 4.78
CA ASP A 244 -12.18 6.21 5.50
C ASP A 244 -13.24 5.57 4.59
N LEU A 245 -13.44 6.08 3.37
CA LEU A 245 -14.37 5.50 2.40
C LEU A 245 -13.97 4.06 2.03
N TRP A 246 -12.71 3.85 1.66
CA TRP A 246 -12.23 2.54 1.22
C TRP A 246 -12.31 1.49 2.32
N SER A 247 -11.96 1.84 3.55
CA SER A 247 -11.96 0.92 4.69
C SER A 247 -13.36 0.59 5.22
N ARG A 248 -14.35 1.43 4.95
CA ARG A 248 -15.78 1.12 5.16
C ARG A 248 -16.42 0.44 3.96
N TYR A 249 -15.64 0.18 2.90
CA TYR A 249 -16.13 -0.36 1.63
C TYR A 249 -17.21 0.51 0.98
N GLU A 250 -17.21 1.81 1.25
CA GLU A 250 -18.11 2.76 0.59
C GLU A 250 -17.58 3.08 -0.82
N PRO A 251 -18.44 3.15 -1.84
CA PRO A 251 -18.00 3.53 -3.18
C PRO A 251 -17.63 5.02 -3.21
N GLU A 252 -16.56 5.34 -3.96
CA GLU A 252 -16.17 6.76 -4.14
C GLU A 252 -17.20 7.53 -4.96
N GLU A 253 -17.83 6.86 -5.93
CA GLU A 253 -18.77 7.50 -6.84
C GLU A 253 -19.90 6.56 -7.30
N ARG A 254 -21.00 7.17 -7.65
CA ARG A 254 -22.13 6.46 -8.27
C ARG A 254 -21.82 6.22 -9.75
N GLY A 255 -21.50 4.99 -10.09
CA GLY A 255 -21.17 4.57 -11.44
C GLY A 255 -21.22 3.05 -11.58
N VAL A 256 -20.87 2.57 -12.75
CA VAL A 256 -20.92 1.14 -13.11
C VAL A 256 -19.56 0.67 -13.61
N LEU A 257 -19.02 -0.34 -12.96
CA LEU A 257 -17.94 -1.16 -13.50
C LEU A 257 -18.56 -2.32 -14.29
N ILE A 258 -18.09 -2.54 -15.52
CA ILE A 258 -18.42 -3.73 -16.31
C ILE A 258 -17.13 -4.53 -16.53
N ALA A 259 -16.97 -5.66 -15.86
CA ALA A 259 -15.91 -6.62 -16.16
C ALA A 259 -16.50 -7.72 -17.04
N TYR A 260 -15.86 -8.02 -18.16
CA TYR A 260 -16.35 -9.04 -19.08
C TYR A 260 -15.25 -10.02 -19.49
N ALA A 261 -15.69 -11.25 -19.80
CA ALA A 261 -14.88 -12.31 -20.40
C ALA A 261 -15.62 -12.85 -21.64
N SER A 262 -14.99 -12.80 -22.81
CA SER A 262 -15.60 -13.19 -24.06
C SER A 262 -14.65 -14.05 -24.89
N VAL A 263 -15.18 -15.12 -25.54
CA VAL A 263 -14.38 -15.97 -26.43
C VAL A 263 -14.38 -15.43 -27.87
N TYR A 264 -15.57 -15.13 -28.41
CA TYR A 264 -15.74 -14.72 -29.80
C TYR A 264 -16.46 -13.36 -29.94
N GLY A 265 -16.44 -12.52 -28.93
CA GLY A 265 -16.98 -11.16 -28.96
C GLY A 265 -18.48 -11.02 -28.64
N ASN A 266 -19.25 -12.12 -28.47
CA ASN A 266 -20.69 -12.01 -28.22
C ASN A 266 -20.98 -11.42 -26.82
N THR A 267 -20.29 -11.88 -25.78
CA THR A 267 -20.41 -11.32 -24.41
C THR A 267 -19.89 -9.89 -24.37
N GLU A 268 -18.77 -9.62 -25.03
CA GLU A 268 -18.22 -8.27 -25.19
C GLU A 268 -19.25 -7.33 -25.84
N ASN A 269 -19.88 -7.76 -26.96
CA ASN A 269 -20.90 -6.95 -27.63
C ASN A 269 -22.10 -6.67 -26.71
N ALA A 270 -22.55 -7.65 -25.92
CA ALA A 270 -23.61 -7.45 -24.95
C ALA A 270 -23.21 -6.45 -23.86
N ALA A 271 -21.97 -6.52 -23.37
CA ALA A 271 -21.40 -5.56 -22.42
C ALA A 271 -21.32 -4.15 -23.02
N ASN A 272 -20.88 -4.01 -24.28
CA ASN A 272 -20.83 -2.75 -25.01
C ASN A 272 -22.24 -2.13 -25.17
N ILE A 273 -23.24 -2.94 -25.56
CA ILE A 273 -24.64 -2.47 -25.65
C ILE A 273 -25.12 -1.93 -24.31
N LEU A 274 -24.85 -2.65 -23.20
CA LEU A 274 -25.22 -2.19 -21.85
C LEU A 274 -24.51 -0.87 -21.53
N ALA A 275 -23.21 -0.77 -21.77
CA ALA A 275 -22.43 0.45 -21.54
C ALA A 275 -22.97 1.65 -22.30
N CYS A 276 -23.29 1.49 -23.61
CA CYS A 276 -23.91 2.53 -24.41
C CYS A 276 -25.26 2.99 -23.81
N ARG A 277 -26.14 2.05 -23.44
CA ARG A 277 -27.43 2.36 -22.85
C ARG A 277 -27.35 3.07 -21.49
N LEU A 278 -26.34 2.75 -20.68
CA LEU A 278 -26.06 3.43 -19.42
C LEU A 278 -25.51 4.85 -19.67
N SER A 279 -24.56 4.98 -20.62
CA SER A 279 -23.96 6.26 -21.01
C SER A 279 -25.00 7.23 -21.57
N GLU A 280 -25.93 6.77 -22.44
CA GLU A 280 -27.06 7.55 -22.95
C GLU A 280 -27.94 8.14 -21.82
N ARG A 281 -27.92 7.53 -20.64
CA ARG A 281 -28.62 7.99 -19.43
C ARG A 281 -27.74 8.82 -18.48
N GLY A 282 -26.55 9.21 -18.93
CA GLY A 282 -25.59 9.99 -18.14
C GLY A 282 -24.92 9.19 -16.99
N VAL A 283 -24.99 7.86 -17.02
CA VAL A 283 -24.30 7.02 -16.04
C VAL A 283 -22.84 6.86 -16.40
N ARG A 284 -21.95 7.10 -15.45
CA ARG A 284 -20.50 6.85 -15.63
C ARG A 284 -20.25 5.35 -15.70
N VAL A 285 -19.56 4.91 -16.73
CA VAL A 285 -19.24 3.49 -16.98
C VAL A 285 -17.75 3.34 -17.22
N GLN A 286 -17.16 2.31 -16.64
CA GLN A 286 -15.82 1.83 -16.97
C GLN A 286 -15.89 0.35 -17.30
N MET A 287 -15.21 -0.06 -18.37
CA MET A 287 -15.23 -1.44 -18.85
C MET A 287 -13.84 -2.06 -18.82
N PHE A 288 -13.77 -3.34 -18.49
CA PHE A 288 -12.52 -4.11 -18.52
C PHE A 288 -12.76 -5.50 -19.13
N ASP A 289 -11.87 -5.88 -20.03
CA ASP A 289 -11.72 -7.26 -20.46
C ASP A 289 -10.80 -7.99 -19.47
N THR A 290 -11.35 -9.00 -18.79
CA THR A 290 -10.59 -9.78 -17.80
C THR A 290 -9.48 -10.63 -18.42
N SER A 291 -9.49 -10.83 -19.74
CA SER A 291 -8.46 -11.60 -20.45
C SER A 291 -7.16 -10.81 -20.67
N VAL A 292 -7.20 -9.50 -20.62
CA VAL A 292 -6.06 -8.62 -20.93
C VAL A 292 -5.77 -7.55 -19.86
N THR A 293 -6.69 -7.39 -18.90
CA THR A 293 -6.51 -6.43 -17.80
C THR A 293 -6.14 -7.18 -16.53
N PRO A 294 -4.99 -6.87 -15.90
CA PRO A 294 -4.64 -7.47 -14.62
C PRO A 294 -5.71 -7.22 -13.55
N THR A 295 -5.99 -8.23 -12.74
CA THR A 295 -7.07 -8.22 -11.74
C THR A 295 -6.96 -7.04 -10.76
N SER A 296 -5.74 -6.62 -10.41
CA SER A 296 -5.49 -5.50 -9.49
C SER A 296 -6.13 -4.17 -9.92
N TYR A 297 -6.19 -3.90 -11.23
CA TYR A 297 -6.87 -2.70 -11.76
C TYR A 297 -8.39 -2.82 -11.68
N ILE A 298 -8.92 -4.01 -11.96
CA ILE A 298 -10.36 -4.26 -11.91
C ILE A 298 -10.85 -4.20 -10.45
N LEU A 299 -10.09 -4.76 -9.52
CA LEU A 299 -10.38 -4.67 -8.09
C LEU A 299 -10.39 -3.20 -7.61
N SER A 300 -9.40 -2.40 -8.01
CA SER A 300 -9.38 -0.97 -7.71
C SER A 300 -10.64 -0.25 -8.21
N ALA A 301 -11.05 -0.53 -9.45
CA ALA A 301 -12.29 0.01 -10.00
C ALA A 301 -13.55 -0.51 -9.28
N ALA A 302 -13.54 -1.74 -8.77
CA ALA A 302 -14.63 -2.29 -7.97
C ALA A 302 -14.79 -1.57 -6.62
N PHE A 303 -13.70 -1.08 -6.04
CA PHE A 303 -13.78 -0.20 -4.86
C PHE A 303 -14.29 1.20 -5.22
N ARG A 304 -14.01 1.71 -6.41
CA ARG A 304 -14.43 3.03 -6.86
C ARG A 304 -15.94 3.11 -7.10
N TYR A 305 -16.52 2.14 -7.81
CA TYR A 305 -17.89 2.22 -8.32
C TYR A 305 -18.92 1.53 -7.43
N SER A 306 -20.16 2.09 -7.40
CA SER A 306 -21.28 1.57 -6.61
C SER A 306 -21.99 0.35 -7.21
N HIS A 307 -21.85 0.10 -8.52
CA HIS A 307 -22.46 -1.01 -9.24
C HIS A 307 -21.43 -1.79 -10.02
N LEU A 308 -21.51 -3.11 -9.92
CA LEU A 308 -20.61 -4.04 -10.59
C LEU A 308 -21.42 -4.95 -11.52
N VAL A 309 -20.98 -5.04 -12.77
CA VAL A 309 -21.54 -5.99 -13.74
C VAL A 309 -20.45 -6.97 -14.11
N PHE A 310 -20.70 -8.25 -13.89
CA PHE A 310 -19.82 -9.33 -14.32
C PHE A 310 -20.48 -10.08 -15.47
N ALA A 311 -19.88 -9.97 -16.66
CA ALA A 311 -20.38 -10.54 -17.90
C ALA A 311 -19.43 -11.65 -18.38
N ALA A 312 -19.86 -12.88 -18.39
CA ALA A 312 -19.00 -14.01 -18.81
C ALA A 312 -19.74 -15.02 -19.67
N THR A 313 -18.99 -15.65 -20.57
CA THR A 313 -19.46 -16.84 -21.28
C THR A 313 -19.08 -18.08 -20.46
N THR A 314 -19.83 -19.17 -20.67
CA THR A 314 -19.47 -20.48 -20.12
C THR A 314 -18.25 -21.03 -20.83
N TYR A 315 -17.30 -21.53 -20.04
CA TYR A 315 -16.09 -22.20 -20.51
C TYR A 315 -15.84 -23.48 -19.69
N ASN A 316 -15.58 -24.60 -20.35
CA ASN A 316 -15.40 -25.89 -19.69
C ASN A 316 -16.52 -26.26 -18.69
N ALA A 317 -17.78 -25.96 -19.04
CA ALA A 317 -18.97 -26.13 -18.19
C ALA A 317 -18.94 -25.33 -16.87
N GLY A 318 -18.10 -24.30 -16.74
CA GLY A 318 -17.94 -23.43 -15.59
C GLY A 318 -17.90 -21.96 -15.96
N VAL A 319 -17.50 -21.14 -15.01
CA VAL A 319 -17.19 -19.72 -15.23
C VAL A 319 -15.95 -19.61 -16.09
N PHE A 320 -15.85 -18.55 -16.91
CA PHE A 320 -14.64 -18.28 -17.69
C PHE A 320 -13.47 -18.03 -16.71
N ILE A 321 -12.31 -18.64 -16.97
CA ILE A 321 -11.21 -18.76 -16.00
C ILE A 321 -10.75 -17.41 -15.43
N THR A 322 -10.56 -16.38 -16.27
CA THR A 322 -10.13 -15.06 -15.79
C THR A 322 -11.22 -14.31 -15.02
N MET A 323 -12.49 -14.60 -15.29
CA MET A 323 -13.60 -14.08 -14.49
C MET A 323 -13.68 -14.80 -13.14
N GLU A 324 -13.45 -16.10 -13.09
CA GLU A 324 -13.39 -16.86 -11.84
C GLU A 324 -12.27 -16.34 -10.93
N GLU A 325 -11.08 -16.12 -11.48
CA GLU A 325 -9.96 -15.51 -10.79
C GLU A 325 -10.32 -14.12 -10.19
N LEU A 326 -10.90 -13.23 -11.00
CA LEU A 326 -11.37 -11.93 -10.53
C LEU A 326 -12.38 -12.03 -9.38
N LEU A 327 -13.35 -12.91 -9.49
CA LEU A 327 -14.39 -13.08 -8.47
C LEU A 327 -13.81 -13.64 -7.17
N HIS A 328 -12.85 -14.56 -7.25
CA HIS A 328 -12.11 -15.04 -6.08
C HIS A 328 -11.33 -13.94 -5.40
N ASP A 329 -10.67 -13.10 -6.16
CA ASP A 329 -9.86 -11.99 -5.63
C ASP A 329 -10.74 -10.93 -4.95
N ILE A 330 -11.85 -10.54 -5.58
CA ILE A 330 -12.85 -9.64 -4.96
C ILE A 330 -13.36 -10.20 -3.63
N ALA A 331 -13.65 -11.50 -3.57
CA ALA A 331 -14.10 -12.17 -2.35
C ALA A 331 -13.00 -12.20 -1.28
N ALA A 332 -11.75 -12.46 -1.67
CA ALA A 332 -10.60 -12.48 -0.76
C ALA A 332 -10.35 -11.12 -0.10
N HIS A 333 -10.64 -10.03 -0.82
CA HIS A 333 -10.53 -8.64 -0.33
C HIS A 333 -11.77 -8.15 0.44
N ASN A 334 -12.76 -9.03 0.65
CA ASN A 334 -13.95 -8.74 1.46
C ASN A 334 -14.74 -7.49 1.00
N LEU A 335 -14.76 -7.20 -0.31
CA LEU A 335 -15.47 -6.06 -0.86
C LEU A 335 -16.97 -6.13 -0.53
N GLN A 336 -17.52 -5.04 0.00
CA GLN A 336 -18.90 -4.93 0.48
C GLN A 336 -19.60 -3.73 -0.16
N ASN A 337 -20.90 -3.55 0.15
CA ASN A 337 -21.69 -2.37 -0.18
C ASN A 337 -21.78 -2.09 -1.69
N ARG A 338 -21.81 -3.13 -2.53
CA ARG A 338 -21.98 -3.01 -3.98
C ARG A 338 -23.27 -3.66 -4.47
N ARG A 339 -23.85 -3.07 -5.51
CA ARG A 339 -24.94 -3.71 -6.26
C ARG A 339 -24.34 -4.50 -7.41
N VAL A 340 -24.61 -5.79 -7.43
CA VAL A 340 -24.02 -6.72 -8.42
C VAL A 340 -25.08 -7.13 -9.43
N VAL A 341 -24.69 -7.15 -10.71
CA VAL A 341 -25.47 -7.70 -11.84
C VAL A 341 -24.61 -8.74 -12.53
N LEU A 342 -25.20 -9.90 -12.76
CA LEU A 342 -24.55 -11.00 -13.48
C LEU A 342 -25.17 -11.13 -14.87
N LEU A 343 -24.33 -11.17 -15.89
CA LEU A 343 -24.73 -11.41 -17.27
C LEU A 343 -24.01 -12.66 -17.77
N ALA A 344 -24.75 -13.76 -17.81
CA ALA A 344 -24.21 -15.04 -18.27
C ALA A 344 -24.66 -15.31 -19.71
N VAL A 345 -23.70 -15.52 -20.60
CA VAL A 345 -23.96 -16.01 -21.95
C VAL A 345 -23.69 -17.52 -21.93
N SER A 346 -24.75 -18.29 -21.79
CA SER A 346 -24.65 -19.74 -21.62
C SER A 346 -25.34 -20.48 -22.75
N TYR A 347 -24.72 -21.59 -23.11
CA TYR A 347 -25.21 -22.59 -24.04
C TYR A 347 -26.04 -23.68 -23.33
N THR A 348 -25.85 -23.83 -22.01
CA THR A 348 -26.53 -24.78 -21.13
C THR A 348 -26.68 -24.13 -19.74
N HIS A 349 -27.62 -24.66 -18.93
CA HIS A 349 -27.96 -24.15 -17.60
C HIS A 349 -26.72 -23.80 -16.74
N LEU A 350 -26.56 -22.54 -16.37
CA LEU A 350 -25.56 -22.06 -15.45
C LEU A 350 -26.12 -22.20 -14.04
N THR A 351 -25.58 -23.14 -13.27
CA THR A 351 -25.60 -23.04 -11.82
C THR A 351 -24.45 -22.12 -11.45
N LEU A 352 -24.74 -20.82 -11.20
CA LEU A 352 -23.75 -19.92 -10.60
C LEU A 352 -23.37 -20.48 -9.23
N PRO A 353 -22.07 -20.59 -8.90
CA PRO A 353 -21.69 -20.95 -7.56
C PRO A 353 -22.28 -19.93 -6.58
N THR A 354 -22.86 -20.41 -5.50
CA THR A 354 -23.56 -19.65 -4.43
C THR A 354 -22.62 -18.68 -3.65
N ILE A 355 -21.41 -18.45 -4.15
CA ILE A 355 -20.36 -17.67 -3.49
C ILE A 355 -20.56 -16.14 -3.62
N LEU A 356 -21.51 -15.70 -4.43
CA LEU A 356 -21.75 -14.28 -4.70
C LEU A 356 -23.01 -13.70 -4.02
N LEU A 357 -23.42 -14.27 -2.90
CA LEU A 357 -24.41 -13.66 -2.05
C LEU A 357 -23.70 -13.08 -0.81
N VAL A 358 -23.14 -11.89 -0.96
CA VAL A 358 -22.79 -11.00 0.16
C VAL A 358 -23.33 -9.61 -0.13
#